data_a7e41dd69fccfdaf9eb06df0b1139012
#
_entry.id   a7e41dd69fccfdaf9eb06df0b1139012
#
_cell.length_a   1.000
_cell.length_b   1.000
_cell.length_c   1.000
_cell.angle_alpha   90.00
_cell.angle_beta   90.00
_cell.angle_gamma   90.00
#
_symmetry.space_group_name_H-M   'P 1'
#
loop_
_entity.id
_entity.type
_entity.pdbx_description
1 polymer ?
#
loop_
_entity_poly.entity_id
_entity_poly.type
_entity_poly.pdbx_seq_one_letter_code
_entity_poly.pdbx_strand_id
1 'polypeptide(L)'
;MNAVALEWRRRWWLRRTPRGPLHDYLSVPLPRPSQDYRDVEYVSVDLETTGLDARRDQILSIGWVLLAGTRINLATARHRLVRVQGDIPAHTAVIHQITDDLAATGAELSVALTEFLRDLSGRVMIAHHARIEQTFLSVACKHLWGCGLLARTVDTQVIARRIFERRQVAFKGSDLRLHALGERYNLPRYGAHNALSDALAAAELFLAEAAHRDNGRGMALAQFL
;
A
#
# COMPACT_ATOMS: atom_id res chain seq x y z
N MET A 1 14.26 -7.66 3.88
CA MET A 1 14.75 -7.56 5.30
C MET A 1 14.24 -8.76 6.06
N ASN A 2 15.10 -9.44 6.84
CA ASN A 2 14.69 -10.62 7.63
C ASN A 2 13.57 -10.23 8.63
N ALA A 3 12.61 -11.12 8.84
CA ALA A 3 11.43 -10.89 9.70
C ALA A 3 11.80 -10.52 11.15
N VAL A 4 12.85 -11.13 11.68
CA VAL A 4 13.38 -10.84 13.03
C VAL A 4 13.96 -9.43 13.09
N ALA A 5 14.70 -9.01 12.06
CA ALA A 5 15.28 -7.67 11.98
C ALA A 5 14.19 -6.58 11.89
N LEU A 6 13.08 -6.85 11.19
CA LEU A 6 11.95 -5.92 11.09
C LEU A 6 11.28 -5.72 12.45
N GLU A 7 11.02 -6.80 13.19
CA GLU A 7 10.39 -6.73 14.50
C GLU A 7 11.31 -6.09 15.55
N TRP A 8 12.62 -6.34 15.49
CA TRP A 8 13.60 -5.70 16.35
C TRP A 8 13.64 -4.18 16.11
N ARG A 9 13.62 -3.78 14.82
CA ARG A 9 13.58 -2.38 14.41
C ARG A 9 12.28 -1.69 14.86
N ARG A 10 11.13 -2.39 14.80
CA ARG A 10 9.86 -1.89 15.32
C ARG A 10 9.97 -1.56 16.81
N ARG A 11 10.47 -2.49 17.64
CA ARG A 11 10.65 -2.29 19.08
C ARG A 11 11.63 -1.16 19.39
N TRP A 12 12.68 -1.02 18.58
CA TRP A 12 13.65 0.04 18.76
C TRP A 12 13.06 1.42 18.41
N TRP A 13 12.25 1.51 17.33
CA TRP A 13 11.56 2.73 16.96
C TRP A 13 10.46 3.09 17.97
N LEU A 14 9.67 2.11 18.44
CA LEU A 14 8.65 2.32 19.46
C LEU A 14 9.19 3.07 20.69
N ARG A 15 10.40 2.74 21.13
CA ARG A 15 11.03 3.41 22.31
C ARG A 15 11.47 4.86 22.01
N ARG A 16 11.56 5.26 20.78
CA ARG A 16 12.05 6.56 20.32
C ARG A 16 10.98 7.46 19.73
N THR A 17 9.86 6.88 19.30
CA THR A 17 8.75 7.63 18.73
C THR A 17 7.94 8.26 19.85
N PRO A 18 7.67 9.57 19.83
CA PRO A 18 6.78 10.22 20.78
C PRO A 18 5.39 9.57 20.77
N ARG A 19 4.67 9.65 21.90
CA ARG A 19 3.28 9.18 21.97
C ARG A 19 2.43 9.88 20.90
N GLY A 20 1.58 9.12 20.23
CA GLY A 20 0.75 9.57 19.12
C GLY A 20 0.54 8.48 18.06
N PRO A 21 -0.02 8.82 16.90
CA PRO A 21 -0.50 7.83 15.92
C PRO A 21 0.55 6.81 15.48
N LEU A 22 1.77 7.25 15.20
CA LEU A 22 2.86 6.35 14.80
C LEU A 22 3.34 5.46 15.96
N HIS A 23 3.37 6.00 17.20
CA HIS A 23 3.69 5.21 18.39
C HIS A 23 2.65 4.13 18.62
N ASP A 24 1.36 4.46 18.51
CA ASP A 24 0.26 3.52 18.70
C ASP A 24 0.30 2.42 17.65
N TYR A 25 0.55 2.78 16.37
CA TYR A 25 0.82 1.83 15.30
C TYR A 25 1.99 0.89 15.62
N LEU A 26 3.12 1.44 16.05
CA LEU A 26 4.31 0.67 16.40
C LEU A 26 4.12 -0.19 17.68
N SER A 27 3.15 0.10 18.53
CA SER A 27 2.86 -0.70 19.73
C SER A 27 2.28 -2.07 19.39
N VAL A 28 1.63 -2.21 18.24
CA VAL A 28 1.04 -3.48 17.80
C VAL A 28 2.09 -4.31 17.01
N PRO A 29 2.28 -5.60 17.37
CA PRO A 29 3.20 -6.47 16.63
C PRO A 29 2.79 -6.67 15.18
N LEU A 30 3.79 -6.80 14.30
CA LEU A 30 3.55 -7.13 12.89
C LEU A 30 3.13 -8.61 12.75
N PRO A 31 2.25 -8.95 11.78
CA PRO A 31 1.87 -10.33 11.48
C PRO A 31 3.10 -11.22 11.23
N ARG A 32 3.07 -12.47 11.71
CA ARG A 32 4.20 -13.39 11.58
C ARG A 32 4.30 -13.93 10.16
N PRO A 33 5.49 -14.01 9.55
CA PRO A 33 5.66 -14.57 8.21
C PRO A 33 5.25 -16.04 8.07
N SER A 34 5.22 -16.78 9.18
CA SER A 34 4.81 -18.19 9.23
C SER A 34 3.30 -18.39 9.27
N GLN A 35 2.49 -17.34 9.50
CA GLN A 35 1.03 -17.43 9.45
C GLN A 35 0.56 -17.83 8.05
N ASP A 36 -0.54 -18.57 7.97
CA ASP A 36 -1.22 -18.78 6.70
C ASP A 36 -1.75 -17.42 6.19
N TYR A 37 -1.55 -17.13 4.92
CA TYR A 37 -1.98 -15.86 4.32
C TYR A 37 -3.49 -15.65 4.43
N ARG A 38 -4.26 -16.72 4.54
CA ARG A 38 -5.73 -16.70 4.69
C ARG A 38 -6.19 -16.25 6.08
N ASP A 39 -5.30 -16.35 7.08
CA ASP A 39 -5.57 -15.95 8.48
C ASP A 39 -4.98 -14.58 8.81
N VAL A 40 -4.45 -13.87 7.82
CA VAL A 40 -3.86 -12.55 7.99
C VAL A 40 -4.85 -11.46 7.59
N GLU A 41 -4.85 -10.36 8.30
CA GLU A 41 -5.54 -9.14 7.89
C GLU A 41 -4.61 -8.24 7.07
N TYR A 42 -5.16 -7.58 6.05
CA TYR A 42 -4.41 -6.71 5.14
C TYR A 42 -5.06 -5.34 4.99
N VAL A 43 -4.24 -4.37 4.59
CA VAL A 43 -4.67 -3.08 4.04
C VAL A 43 -4.08 -2.95 2.65
N SER A 44 -4.90 -2.90 1.63
CA SER A 44 -4.46 -2.51 0.30
C SER A 44 -4.51 -1.01 0.17
N VAL A 45 -3.43 -0.40 -0.31
CA VAL A 45 -3.26 1.06 -0.38
C VAL A 45 -2.64 1.46 -1.71
N ASP A 46 -3.06 2.62 -2.19
CA ASP A 46 -2.45 3.33 -3.31
C ASP A 46 -2.42 4.83 -3.03
N LEU A 47 -1.47 5.55 -3.63
CA LEU A 47 -1.26 6.97 -3.46
C LEU A 47 -1.29 7.70 -4.79
N GLU A 48 -1.96 8.86 -4.84
CA GLU A 48 -1.71 9.84 -5.87
C GLU A 48 -0.76 10.91 -5.34
N THR A 49 0.22 11.29 -6.14
CA THR A 49 1.30 12.19 -5.72
C THR A 49 1.56 13.25 -6.78
N THR A 50 2.20 14.36 -6.41
CA THR A 50 2.57 15.43 -7.37
C THR A 50 3.72 15.03 -8.29
N GLY A 51 4.43 13.94 -7.97
CA GLY A 51 5.54 13.40 -8.73
C GLY A 51 6.12 12.15 -8.07
N LEU A 52 7.34 11.73 -8.41
CA LEU A 52 7.92 10.46 -7.98
C LEU A 52 9.03 10.58 -6.91
N ASP A 53 9.45 11.79 -6.56
CA ASP A 53 10.47 12.02 -5.53
C ASP A 53 9.83 12.40 -4.20
N ALA A 54 9.65 11.48 -3.30
CA ALA A 54 9.04 11.70 -1.99
C ALA A 54 9.74 12.74 -1.09
N ARG A 55 10.93 13.25 -1.49
CA ARG A 55 11.60 14.35 -0.78
C ARG A 55 11.15 15.73 -1.27
N ARG A 56 10.56 15.80 -2.44
CA ARG A 56 10.14 17.04 -3.12
C ARG A 56 8.66 17.07 -3.41
N ASP A 57 8.11 15.90 -3.68
CA ASP A 57 6.71 15.72 -4.08
C ASP A 57 5.82 15.45 -2.88
N GLN A 58 4.55 15.77 -3.02
CA GLN A 58 3.55 15.68 -1.97
C GLN A 58 2.53 14.58 -2.30
N ILE A 59 1.90 14.01 -1.27
CA ILE A 59 0.77 13.10 -1.39
C ILE A 59 -0.48 13.95 -1.65
N LEU A 60 -1.17 13.68 -2.76
CA LEU A 60 -2.44 14.31 -3.16
C LEU A 60 -3.65 13.55 -2.62
N SER A 61 -3.58 12.23 -2.63
CA SER A 61 -4.63 11.40 -2.03
C SER A 61 -4.10 10.07 -1.56
N ILE A 62 -4.81 9.47 -0.61
CA ILE A 62 -4.57 8.12 -0.10
C ILE A 62 -5.86 7.34 -0.26
N GLY A 63 -5.84 6.22 -1.00
CA GLY A 63 -6.93 5.28 -1.14
C GLY A 63 -6.59 3.96 -0.48
N TRP A 64 -7.50 3.40 0.34
CA TRP A 64 -7.25 2.08 0.94
C TRP A 64 -8.53 1.32 1.23
N VAL A 65 -8.37 -0.01 1.33
CA VAL A 65 -9.43 -0.95 1.70
C VAL A 65 -8.85 -2.08 2.55
N LEU A 66 -9.65 -2.58 3.50
CA LEU A 66 -9.23 -3.68 4.37
C LEU A 66 -9.62 -5.04 3.76
N LEU A 67 -8.76 -6.03 4.03
CA LEU A 67 -9.06 -7.43 3.73
C LEU A 67 -8.92 -8.26 5.02
N ALA A 68 -9.83 -9.22 5.18
CA ALA A 68 -9.73 -10.27 6.18
C ALA A 68 -9.47 -11.61 5.47
N GLY A 69 -8.23 -12.09 5.53
CA GLY A 69 -7.79 -13.24 4.76
C GLY A 69 -8.01 -13.03 3.25
N THR A 70 -8.92 -13.80 2.66
CA THR A 70 -9.24 -13.76 1.23
C THR A 70 -10.48 -12.94 0.89
N ARG A 71 -10.97 -12.08 1.79
CA ARG A 71 -12.20 -11.29 1.61
C ARG A 71 -11.89 -9.80 1.70
N ILE A 72 -12.23 -9.07 0.65
CA ILE A 72 -12.19 -7.60 0.64
C ILE A 72 -13.46 -7.08 1.34
N ASN A 73 -13.28 -6.19 2.31
CA ASN A 73 -14.39 -5.54 3.00
C ASN A 73 -14.64 -4.14 2.42
N LEU A 74 -15.49 -4.02 1.42
CA LEU A 74 -15.80 -2.76 0.75
C LEU A 74 -16.37 -1.68 1.69
N ALA A 75 -17.01 -2.05 2.80
CA ALA A 75 -17.50 -1.08 3.79
C ALA A 75 -16.36 -0.31 4.48
N THR A 76 -15.13 -0.82 4.40
CA THR A 76 -13.94 -0.17 4.94
C THR A 76 -13.19 0.68 3.90
N ALA A 77 -13.69 0.76 2.67
CA ALA A 77 -13.06 1.56 1.62
C ALA A 77 -12.99 3.05 2.05
N ARG A 78 -11.82 3.63 1.90
CA ARG A 78 -11.52 5.03 2.25
C ARG A 78 -10.75 5.69 1.13
N HIS A 79 -11.14 6.92 0.83
CA HIS A 79 -10.38 7.81 -0.03
C HIS A 79 -10.24 9.15 0.69
N ARG A 80 -9.02 9.62 0.87
CA ARG A 80 -8.71 10.89 1.55
C ARG A 80 -7.90 11.77 0.62
N LEU A 81 -8.50 12.86 0.20
CA LEU A 81 -7.75 13.96 -0.41
C LEU A 81 -6.91 14.62 0.68
N VAL A 82 -5.69 14.98 0.31
CA VAL A 82 -4.74 15.64 1.18
C VAL A 82 -4.51 17.06 0.69
N ARG A 83 -4.58 18.01 1.61
CA ARG A 83 -4.26 19.40 1.31
C ARG A 83 -2.77 19.53 1.05
N VAL A 84 -2.42 20.03 -0.13
CA VAL A 84 -1.05 20.29 -0.54
C VAL A 84 -0.73 21.77 -0.50
N GLN A 85 0.56 22.11 -0.43
CA GLN A 85 1.04 23.47 -0.50
C GLN A 85 1.59 23.77 -1.90
N GLY A 86 1.23 24.93 -2.46
CA GLY A 86 1.61 25.34 -3.81
C GLY A 86 0.75 24.70 -4.90
N ASP A 87 1.07 25.01 -6.15
CA ASP A 87 0.32 24.60 -7.31
C ASP A 87 0.60 23.13 -7.67
N ILE A 88 -0.44 22.38 -8.03
CA ILE A 88 -0.30 21.02 -8.54
C ILE A 88 0.19 21.11 -9.99
N PRO A 89 1.26 20.39 -10.39
CA PRO A 89 1.71 20.38 -11.77
C PRO A 89 0.57 20.01 -12.73
N ALA A 90 0.37 20.77 -13.78
CA ALA A 90 -0.77 20.62 -14.70
C ALA A 90 -0.91 19.18 -15.25
N HIS A 91 0.21 18.52 -15.57
CA HIS A 91 0.19 17.13 -16.02
C HIS A 91 -0.32 16.16 -14.94
N THR A 92 -0.02 16.41 -13.67
CA THR A 92 -0.48 15.61 -12.52
C THR A 92 -1.98 15.83 -12.29
N ALA A 93 -2.45 17.08 -12.34
CA ALA A 93 -3.87 17.41 -12.20
C ALA A 93 -4.73 16.71 -13.29
N VAL A 94 -4.23 16.62 -14.52
CA VAL A 94 -4.91 15.91 -15.62
C VAL A 94 -4.95 14.39 -15.39
N ILE A 95 -3.84 13.81 -14.94
CA ILE A 95 -3.73 12.36 -14.73
C ILE A 95 -4.64 11.90 -13.59
N HIS A 96 -4.58 12.57 -12.44
CA HIS A 96 -5.29 12.16 -11.23
C HIS A 96 -6.66 12.83 -11.08
N GLN A 97 -7.01 13.76 -11.98
CA GLN A 97 -8.27 14.54 -11.91
C GLN A 97 -8.43 15.31 -10.59
N ILE A 98 -7.30 15.68 -9.96
CA ILE A 98 -7.27 16.46 -8.73
C ILE A 98 -6.78 17.87 -9.08
N THR A 99 -7.72 18.83 -9.05
CA THR A 99 -7.44 20.25 -9.25
C THR A 99 -6.96 20.90 -7.95
N ASP A 100 -6.36 22.10 -8.05
CA ASP A 100 -5.94 22.87 -6.87
C ASP A 100 -7.11 23.17 -5.93
N ASP A 101 -8.28 23.52 -6.48
CA ASP A 101 -9.50 23.77 -5.70
C ASP A 101 -9.94 22.51 -4.94
N LEU A 102 -9.87 21.35 -5.59
CA LEU A 102 -10.25 20.08 -4.96
C LEU A 102 -9.24 19.70 -3.87
N ALA A 103 -7.94 19.85 -4.12
CA ALA A 103 -6.90 19.59 -3.14
C ALA A 103 -6.99 20.55 -1.93
N ALA A 104 -7.40 21.80 -2.15
CA ALA A 104 -7.61 22.76 -1.06
C ALA A 104 -8.70 22.31 -0.07
N THR A 105 -9.67 21.50 -0.51
CA THR A 105 -10.70 20.91 0.38
C THR A 105 -10.20 19.67 1.14
N GLY A 106 -9.02 19.18 0.82
CA GLY A 106 -8.44 17.98 1.41
C GLY A 106 -8.16 18.13 2.91
N ALA A 107 -8.03 17.00 3.59
CA ALA A 107 -7.63 16.95 4.98
C ALA A 107 -6.14 17.28 5.15
N GLU A 108 -5.76 17.70 6.34
CA GLU A 108 -4.35 17.76 6.70
C GLU A 108 -3.70 16.37 6.59
N LEU A 109 -2.48 16.30 6.08
CA LEU A 109 -1.74 15.04 5.91
C LEU A 109 -1.67 14.23 7.21
N SER A 110 -1.50 14.90 8.34
CA SER A 110 -1.45 14.27 9.68
C SER A 110 -2.76 13.56 10.04
N VAL A 111 -3.91 14.10 9.63
CA VAL A 111 -5.22 13.50 9.86
C VAL A 111 -5.40 12.26 8.98
N ALA A 112 -5.15 12.39 7.68
CA ALA A 112 -5.27 11.27 6.73
C ALA A 112 -4.34 10.10 7.12
N LEU A 113 -3.10 10.40 7.47
CA LEU A 113 -2.13 9.38 7.91
C LEU A 113 -2.49 8.77 9.26
N THR A 114 -3.08 9.52 10.19
CA THR A 114 -3.55 8.96 11.48
C THR A 114 -4.64 7.91 11.25
N GLU A 115 -5.61 8.19 10.36
CA GLU A 115 -6.65 7.22 9.99
C GLU A 115 -6.03 5.99 9.32
N PHE A 116 -5.14 6.20 8.36
CA PHE A 116 -4.46 5.11 7.67
C PHE A 116 -3.63 4.22 8.61
N LEU A 117 -2.82 4.82 9.50
CA LEU A 117 -2.01 4.07 10.47
C LEU A 117 -2.85 3.26 11.45
N ARG A 118 -4.00 3.79 11.87
CA ARG A 118 -4.96 3.04 12.69
C ARG A 118 -5.45 1.79 11.96
N ASP A 119 -5.81 1.93 10.69
CA ASP A 119 -6.30 0.82 9.87
C ASP A 119 -5.17 -0.14 9.47
N LEU A 120 -3.92 0.33 9.35
CA LEU A 120 -2.74 -0.51 9.08
C LEU A 120 -2.24 -1.25 10.35
N SER A 121 -2.64 -0.82 11.53
CA SER A 121 -2.13 -1.39 12.79
C SER A 121 -2.42 -2.89 12.89
N GLY A 122 -1.35 -3.70 13.06
CA GLY A 122 -1.43 -5.15 13.12
C GLY A 122 -1.68 -5.86 11.79
N ARG A 123 -1.67 -5.14 10.66
CA ARG A 123 -1.97 -5.67 9.32
C ARG A 123 -0.75 -5.65 8.40
N VAL A 124 -0.87 -6.40 7.33
CA VAL A 124 0.08 -6.39 6.22
C VAL A 124 -0.40 -5.39 5.17
N MET A 125 0.48 -4.53 4.72
CA MET A 125 0.21 -3.61 3.63
C MET A 125 0.28 -4.34 2.28
N ILE A 126 -0.67 -4.12 1.40
CA ILE A 126 -0.63 -4.54 0.00
C ILE A 126 -0.52 -3.27 -0.86
N ALA A 127 0.35 -3.29 -1.85
CA ALA A 127 0.41 -2.26 -2.87
C ALA A 127 0.93 -2.84 -4.18
N HIS A 128 0.73 -2.11 -5.27
CA HIS A 128 1.30 -2.44 -6.56
C HIS A 128 2.50 -1.53 -6.85
N HIS A 129 3.70 -2.11 -7.01
CA HIS A 129 4.96 -1.34 -7.03
C HIS A 129 5.21 -0.61 -5.70
N ALA A 130 5.03 -1.34 -4.61
CA ALA A 130 4.95 -0.87 -3.21
C ALA A 130 6.11 0.03 -2.74
N ARG A 131 7.18 0.16 -3.51
CA ARG A 131 8.29 1.07 -3.21
C ARG A 131 7.85 2.52 -3.17
N ILE A 132 6.87 2.92 -3.99
CA ILE A 132 6.33 4.29 -4.03
C ILE A 132 5.63 4.57 -2.71
N GLU A 133 4.62 3.76 -2.35
CA GLU A 133 3.82 3.92 -1.14
C GLU A 133 4.71 3.87 0.11
N GLN A 134 5.62 2.89 0.19
CA GLN A 134 6.55 2.78 1.30
C GLN A 134 7.42 4.03 1.46
N THR A 135 7.91 4.60 0.35
CA THR A 135 8.80 5.75 0.40
C THR A 135 8.05 7.00 0.82
N PHE A 136 6.91 7.31 0.17
CA PHE A 136 6.11 8.49 0.49
C PHE A 136 5.55 8.44 1.91
N LEU A 137 4.93 7.32 2.30
CA LEU A 137 4.40 7.15 3.66
C LEU A 137 5.51 7.21 4.72
N SER A 138 6.70 6.66 4.43
CA SER A 138 7.83 6.70 5.35
C SER A 138 8.38 8.11 5.53
N VAL A 139 8.51 8.89 4.44
CA VAL A 139 8.96 10.29 4.49
C VAL A 139 7.95 11.13 5.26
N ALA A 140 6.66 10.97 4.97
CA ALA A 140 5.58 11.69 5.64
C ALA A 140 5.52 11.36 7.14
N CYS A 141 5.59 10.09 7.53
CA CYS A 141 5.65 9.69 8.94
C CYS A 141 6.89 10.25 9.64
N LYS A 142 8.05 10.24 8.97
CA LYS A 142 9.29 10.81 9.52
C LYS A 142 9.18 12.32 9.75
N HIS A 143 8.55 13.01 8.82
CA HIS A 143 8.33 14.46 8.94
C HIS A 143 7.40 14.80 10.12
N LEU A 144 6.30 14.06 10.26
CA LEU A 144 5.28 14.34 11.28
C LEU A 144 5.64 13.82 12.67
N TRP A 145 6.32 12.67 12.76
CA TRP A 145 6.50 11.95 14.04
C TRP A 145 7.93 11.48 14.30
N GLY A 146 8.90 11.93 13.51
CA GLY A 146 10.34 11.70 13.72
C GLY A 146 10.87 10.34 13.28
N CYS A 147 10.00 9.34 13.01
CA CYS A 147 10.36 8.01 12.49
C CYS A 147 9.58 7.70 11.23
N GLY A 148 10.20 6.95 10.31
CA GLY A 148 9.52 6.52 9.08
C GLY A 148 8.48 5.42 9.32
N LEU A 149 7.72 5.07 8.29
CA LEU A 149 6.81 3.92 8.33
C LEU A 149 7.62 2.61 8.29
N LEU A 150 7.24 1.66 9.12
CA LEU A 150 7.78 0.31 9.16
C LEU A 150 6.63 -0.67 8.98
N ALA A 151 6.37 -1.10 7.75
CA ALA A 151 5.29 -2.01 7.44
C ALA A 151 5.81 -3.33 6.86
N ARG A 152 5.11 -4.42 7.15
CA ARG A 152 5.24 -5.65 6.39
C ARG A 152 4.41 -5.49 5.12
N THR A 153 5.03 -5.70 3.96
CA THR A 153 4.40 -5.33 2.69
C THR A 153 4.43 -6.49 1.71
N VAL A 154 3.31 -6.69 1.06
CA VAL A 154 3.13 -7.49 -0.15
C VAL A 154 3.14 -6.56 -1.35
N ASP A 155 3.99 -6.83 -2.32
CA ASP A 155 4.06 -6.11 -3.60
C ASP A 155 3.57 -7.01 -4.73
N THR A 156 2.40 -6.73 -5.27
CA THR A 156 1.77 -7.54 -6.32
C THR A 156 2.61 -7.53 -7.60
N GLN A 157 3.30 -6.45 -7.93
CA GLN A 157 4.20 -6.41 -9.08
C GLN A 157 5.39 -7.38 -8.89
N VAL A 158 5.96 -7.44 -7.68
CA VAL A 158 7.06 -8.36 -7.36
C VAL A 158 6.58 -9.81 -7.41
N ILE A 159 5.37 -10.11 -6.95
CA ILE A 159 4.78 -11.45 -7.04
C ILE A 159 4.64 -11.86 -8.51
N ALA A 160 4.02 -11.01 -9.34
CA ALA A 160 3.85 -11.27 -10.77
C ALA A 160 5.18 -11.52 -11.47
N ARG A 161 6.19 -10.67 -11.20
CA ARG A 161 7.55 -10.84 -11.76
C ARG A 161 8.13 -12.20 -11.39
N ARG A 162 8.07 -12.59 -10.11
CA ARG A 162 8.55 -13.90 -9.64
C ARG A 162 7.81 -15.07 -10.31
N ILE A 163 6.51 -14.91 -10.60
CA ILE A 163 5.71 -15.91 -11.32
C ILE A 163 6.20 -16.05 -12.76
N PHE A 164 6.41 -14.94 -13.48
CA PHE A 164 6.88 -14.97 -14.87
C PHE A 164 8.27 -15.57 -14.97
N GLU A 165 9.20 -15.16 -14.10
CA GLU A 165 10.56 -15.70 -14.04
C GLU A 165 10.58 -17.21 -13.78
N ARG A 166 9.80 -17.69 -12.79
CA ARG A 166 9.71 -19.13 -12.49
C ARG A 166 9.11 -19.95 -13.63
N ARG A 167 8.17 -19.38 -14.38
CA ARG A 167 7.54 -20.04 -15.52
C ARG A 167 8.30 -19.82 -16.83
N GLN A 168 9.43 -19.12 -16.79
CA GLN A 168 10.24 -18.76 -17.96
C GLN A 168 9.42 -18.03 -19.04
N VAL A 169 8.43 -17.24 -18.65
CA VAL A 169 7.64 -16.41 -19.54
C VAL A 169 8.40 -15.12 -19.80
N ALA A 170 8.68 -14.82 -21.06
CA ALA A 170 9.22 -13.51 -21.43
C ALA A 170 8.17 -12.41 -21.16
N PHE A 171 8.59 -11.29 -20.55
CA PHE A 171 7.73 -10.17 -20.25
C PHE A 171 8.47 -8.83 -20.42
N LYS A 172 7.70 -7.79 -20.69
CA LYS A 172 8.17 -6.39 -20.70
C LYS A 172 7.72 -5.67 -19.43
N GLY A 173 8.29 -4.51 -19.15
CA GLY A 173 7.87 -3.69 -17.99
C GLY A 173 6.38 -3.29 -18.05
N SER A 174 5.83 -3.11 -19.26
CA SER A 174 4.39 -2.85 -19.45
C SER A 174 3.49 -3.99 -18.97
N ASP A 175 3.94 -5.24 -19.06
CA ASP A 175 3.16 -6.43 -18.70
C ASP A 175 3.04 -6.60 -17.18
N LEU A 176 3.86 -5.85 -16.42
CA LEU A 176 3.82 -5.79 -14.96
C LEU A 176 3.00 -4.61 -14.42
N ARG A 177 2.34 -3.84 -15.27
CA ARG A 177 1.42 -2.78 -14.82
C ARG A 177 0.16 -3.37 -14.22
N LEU A 178 -0.41 -2.71 -13.23
CA LEU A 178 -1.58 -3.17 -12.50
C LEU A 178 -2.72 -3.63 -13.41
N HIS A 179 -3.10 -2.80 -14.39
CA HIS A 179 -4.18 -3.13 -15.32
C HIS A 179 -3.84 -4.31 -16.25
N ALA A 180 -2.59 -4.40 -16.73
CA ALA A 180 -2.17 -5.50 -17.61
C ALA A 180 -2.21 -6.84 -16.85
N LEU A 181 -1.81 -6.83 -15.58
CA LEU A 181 -1.92 -8.01 -14.72
C LEU A 181 -3.38 -8.33 -14.38
N GLY A 182 -4.21 -7.31 -14.11
CA GLY A 182 -5.65 -7.50 -13.89
C GLY A 182 -6.33 -8.18 -15.09
N GLU A 183 -6.06 -7.71 -16.31
CA GLU A 183 -6.57 -8.34 -17.54
C GLU A 183 -6.13 -9.81 -17.67
N ARG A 184 -4.90 -10.14 -17.30
CA ARG A 184 -4.39 -11.51 -17.33
C ARG A 184 -5.15 -12.47 -16.41
N TYR A 185 -5.70 -11.96 -15.31
CA TYR A 185 -6.50 -12.72 -14.34
C TYR A 185 -8.01 -12.54 -14.57
N ASN A 186 -8.44 -11.87 -15.64
CA ASN A 186 -9.84 -11.53 -15.93
C ASN A 186 -10.52 -10.76 -14.78
N LEU A 187 -9.76 -9.88 -14.10
CA LEU A 187 -10.29 -9.03 -13.05
C LEU A 187 -11.05 -7.83 -13.63
N PRO A 188 -11.97 -7.23 -12.85
CA PRO A 188 -12.67 -6.02 -13.27
C PRO A 188 -11.70 -4.90 -13.65
N ARG A 189 -12.10 -4.10 -14.63
CA ARG A 189 -11.34 -2.91 -15.03
C ARG A 189 -11.93 -1.68 -14.36
N TYR A 190 -11.14 -1.04 -13.54
CA TYR A 190 -11.48 0.24 -12.92
C TYR A 190 -10.92 1.41 -13.73
N GLY A 191 -11.46 2.62 -13.51
CA GLY A 191 -10.83 3.84 -13.99
C GLY A 191 -9.46 4.00 -13.33
N ALA A 192 -8.42 4.15 -14.15
CA ALA A 192 -7.05 4.32 -13.66
C ALA A 192 -6.86 5.69 -12.98
N HIS A 193 -5.82 5.77 -12.14
CA HIS A 193 -5.39 7.02 -11.48
C HIS A 193 -6.40 7.59 -10.49
N ASN A 194 -7.07 6.72 -9.76
CA ASN A 194 -7.79 7.04 -8.55
C ASN A 194 -7.31 6.11 -7.44
N ALA A 195 -6.71 6.67 -6.41
CA ALA A 195 -6.03 5.91 -5.35
C ALA A 195 -6.90 4.79 -4.74
N LEU A 196 -8.21 5.01 -4.54
CA LEU A 196 -9.08 3.96 -4.00
C LEU A 196 -9.34 2.84 -5.01
N SER A 197 -9.58 3.20 -6.29
CA SER A 197 -9.79 2.20 -7.35
C SER A 197 -8.55 1.36 -7.58
N ASP A 198 -7.35 1.97 -7.54
CA ASP A 198 -6.08 1.28 -7.74
C ASP A 198 -5.70 0.44 -6.51
N ALA A 199 -6.01 0.89 -5.29
CA ALA A 199 -5.91 0.09 -4.09
C ALA A 199 -6.82 -1.16 -4.12
N LEU A 200 -8.06 -1.02 -4.62
CA LEU A 200 -8.99 -2.14 -4.79
C LEU A 200 -8.48 -3.12 -5.86
N ALA A 201 -8.03 -2.62 -7.00
CA ALA A 201 -7.44 -3.45 -8.06
C ALA A 201 -6.20 -4.21 -7.58
N ALA A 202 -5.34 -3.58 -6.75
CA ALA A 202 -4.19 -4.25 -6.15
C ALA A 202 -4.60 -5.34 -5.13
N ALA A 203 -5.68 -5.13 -4.38
CA ALA A 203 -6.26 -6.14 -3.49
C ALA A 203 -6.78 -7.36 -4.26
N GLU A 204 -7.55 -7.13 -5.31
CA GLU A 204 -8.07 -8.20 -6.16
C GLU A 204 -6.95 -8.96 -6.88
N LEU A 205 -5.95 -8.23 -7.39
CA LEU A 205 -4.78 -8.85 -8.01
C LEU A 205 -4.03 -9.75 -7.02
N PHE A 206 -3.79 -9.27 -5.79
CA PHE A 206 -3.17 -10.11 -4.75
C PHE A 206 -3.97 -11.40 -4.51
N LEU A 207 -5.30 -11.31 -4.38
CA LEU A 207 -6.15 -12.48 -4.16
C LEU A 207 -6.09 -13.45 -5.35
N ALA A 208 -6.10 -12.95 -6.58
CA ALA A 208 -5.96 -13.77 -7.78
C ALA A 208 -4.59 -14.46 -7.84
N GLU A 209 -3.50 -13.74 -7.60
CA GLU A 209 -2.14 -14.28 -7.55
C GLU A 209 -1.99 -15.35 -6.46
N ALA A 210 -2.56 -15.11 -5.28
CA ALA A 210 -2.54 -16.03 -4.16
C ALA A 210 -3.32 -17.31 -4.49
N ALA A 211 -4.55 -17.17 -5.00
CA ALA A 211 -5.41 -18.29 -5.39
C ALA A 211 -4.76 -19.18 -6.47
N HIS A 212 -4.09 -18.57 -7.46
CA HIS A 212 -3.39 -19.33 -8.51
C HIS A 212 -2.13 -20.07 -8.02
N ARG A 213 -1.61 -19.73 -6.86
CA ARG A 213 -0.44 -20.37 -6.25
C ARG A 213 -0.82 -21.37 -5.18
N ASP A 214 -1.95 -21.15 -4.51
CA ASP A 214 -2.44 -22.02 -3.45
C ASP A 214 -3.05 -23.29 -4.06
N ASN A 215 -2.50 -24.43 -3.68
CA ASN A 215 -2.99 -25.75 -4.07
C ASN A 215 -4.05 -26.32 -3.09
N GLY A 216 -4.67 -25.46 -2.29
CA GLY A 216 -5.64 -25.81 -1.26
C GLY A 216 -5.04 -26.16 0.10
N ARG A 217 -3.71 -26.26 0.23
CA ARG A 217 -3.03 -26.59 1.49
C ARG A 217 -2.71 -25.37 2.34
N GLY A 218 -2.96 -24.16 1.80
CA GLY A 218 -2.53 -22.91 2.38
C GLY A 218 -1.05 -22.60 2.12
N MET A 219 -0.70 -21.34 2.34
CA MET A 219 0.66 -20.85 2.11
C MET A 219 1.05 -19.90 3.23
N ALA A 220 2.30 -20.01 3.66
CA ALA A 220 2.84 -19.03 4.62
C ALA A 220 2.92 -17.63 3.99
N LEU A 221 2.56 -16.60 4.76
CA LEU A 221 2.68 -15.19 4.37
C LEU A 221 4.07 -14.87 3.79
N ALA A 222 5.12 -15.48 4.32
CA ALA A 222 6.50 -15.31 3.83
C ALA A 222 6.67 -15.52 2.33
N GLN A 223 5.81 -16.30 1.69
CA GLN A 223 5.89 -16.56 0.25
C GLN A 223 5.43 -15.38 -0.61
N PHE A 224 4.75 -14.41 -0.01
CA PHE A 224 4.25 -13.21 -0.67
C PHE A 224 5.05 -11.94 -0.32
N LEU A 225 5.98 -12.02 0.62
CA LEU A 225 6.82 -10.91 1.09
C LEU A 225 8.10 -10.72 0.24
#